data_886e0bd91a3ab7b5c36cb2ea9b32cc24
#
_entry.id   886e0bd91a3ab7b5c36cb2ea9b32cc24
#
_cell.length_a   1.000
_cell.length_b   1.000
_cell.length_c   1.000
_cell.angle_alpha   90.00
_cell.angle_beta   90.00
_cell.angle_gamma   90.00
#
_symmetry.space_group_name_H-M   'P 1'
#
loop_
_entity.id
_entity.type
_entity.pdbx_description
1 polymer ?
#
loop_
_entity_poly.entity_id
_entity_poly.type
_entity_poly.pdbx_seq_one_letter_code
_entity_poly.pdbx_strand_id
1 'polypeptide(L)'
;MKKLFFVLFGVAMLTLTSCQPKKVAVAHTPYRTIVTYDITFDVNKADIREESMVEINRIKTLMDQNPELKYEVQGHTDSTGSPESNQKLSEKRAQAIVDKLVELGIDASRLTAVGKGQFAPIADNNTEEGRAQNRRVVFVAK
;
A
#
# COMPACT_ATOMS: atom_id res chain seq x y z
N MET A 1 27.96 -67.08 -51.51
CA MET A 1 27.87 -66.69 -50.12
C MET A 1 28.02 -65.19 -50.07
N LYS A 2 26.90 -64.48 -49.99
CA LYS A 2 26.89 -63.03 -49.97
C LYS A 2 26.62 -62.62 -48.53
N LYS A 3 27.60 -61.92 -47.89
CA LYS A 3 27.46 -61.36 -46.53
C LYS A 3 26.73 -60.04 -46.63
N LEU A 4 25.56 -59.96 -46.00
CA LEU A 4 24.75 -58.77 -45.90
C LEU A 4 25.25 -57.97 -44.71
N PHE A 5 25.80 -56.75 -44.98
CA PHE A 5 26.17 -55.76 -43.94
C PHE A 5 24.96 -54.95 -43.60
N PHE A 6 24.46 -55.14 -42.39
CA PHE A 6 23.45 -54.25 -41.80
C PHE A 6 24.16 -53.01 -41.22
N VAL A 7 23.96 -51.87 -41.86
CA VAL A 7 24.38 -50.57 -41.28
C VAL A 7 23.25 -50.05 -40.39
N LEU A 8 23.46 -50.08 -39.09
CA LEU A 8 22.56 -49.44 -38.14
C LEU A 8 22.78 -47.92 -38.20
N PHE A 9 21.80 -47.19 -38.74
CA PHE A 9 21.73 -45.74 -38.61
C PHE A 9 21.19 -45.43 -37.22
N GLY A 10 22.07 -45.01 -36.31
CA GLY A 10 21.72 -44.44 -35.03
C GLY A 10 21.14 -43.06 -35.21
N VAL A 11 19.83 -42.92 -35.05
CA VAL A 11 19.20 -41.60 -34.97
C VAL A 11 19.51 -41.02 -33.60
N ALA A 12 20.47 -40.09 -33.56
CA ALA A 12 20.73 -39.30 -32.37
C ALA A 12 19.55 -38.32 -32.15
N MET A 13 18.70 -38.65 -31.18
CA MET A 13 17.61 -37.80 -30.76
C MET A 13 18.23 -36.62 -29.97
N LEU A 14 18.39 -35.44 -30.60
CA LEU A 14 18.72 -34.20 -29.93
C LEU A 14 17.54 -33.84 -29.04
N THR A 15 17.67 -34.05 -27.74
CA THR A 15 16.77 -33.49 -26.74
C THR A 15 17.06 -31.99 -26.66
N LEU A 16 16.21 -31.18 -27.30
CA LEU A 16 16.18 -29.73 -27.07
C LEU A 16 15.77 -29.48 -25.62
N THR A 17 16.76 -29.31 -24.78
CA THR A 17 16.52 -28.80 -23.41
C THR A 17 15.99 -27.37 -23.54
N SER A 18 14.68 -27.25 -23.47
CA SER A 18 14.01 -25.94 -23.38
C SER A 18 14.53 -25.20 -22.15
N CYS A 19 15.46 -24.28 -22.38
CA CYS A 19 15.91 -23.33 -21.37
C CYS A 19 14.77 -22.32 -21.19
N GLN A 20 13.78 -22.66 -20.37
CA GLN A 20 12.79 -21.68 -19.93
C GLN A 20 13.51 -20.62 -19.08
N PRO A 21 13.37 -19.32 -19.41
CA PRO A 21 13.90 -18.29 -18.54
C PRO A 21 13.20 -18.44 -17.19
N LYS A 22 13.96 -18.75 -16.15
CA LYS A 22 13.47 -18.67 -14.78
C LYS A 22 12.93 -17.26 -14.60
N LYS A 23 11.61 -17.12 -14.44
CA LYS A 23 11.01 -15.87 -13.98
C LYS A 23 11.70 -15.55 -12.66
N VAL A 24 12.62 -14.61 -12.69
CA VAL A 24 13.15 -14.02 -11.46
C VAL A 24 11.95 -13.40 -10.77
N ALA A 25 11.43 -14.05 -9.76
CA ALA A 25 10.48 -13.47 -8.87
C ALA A 25 11.22 -12.31 -8.21
N VAL A 26 10.98 -11.10 -8.69
CA VAL A 26 11.36 -9.89 -7.95
C VAL A 26 10.57 -9.98 -6.67
N ALA A 27 11.26 -10.31 -5.58
CA ALA A 27 10.66 -10.28 -4.26
C ALA A 27 10.31 -8.82 -3.98
N HIS A 28 9.08 -8.44 -4.31
CA HIS A 28 8.50 -7.20 -3.86
C HIS A 28 8.39 -7.33 -2.35
N THR A 29 9.30 -6.66 -1.62
CA THR A 29 9.12 -6.48 -0.19
C THR A 29 7.81 -5.71 -0.02
N PRO A 30 6.75 -6.31 0.52
CA PRO A 30 5.47 -5.63 0.65
C PRO A 30 5.67 -4.40 1.53
N TYR A 31 5.11 -3.28 1.13
CA TYR A 31 5.13 -2.05 1.91
C TYR A 31 4.39 -2.28 3.23
N ARG A 32 5.15 -2.60 4.27
CA ARG A 32 4.58 -2.87 5.60
C ARG A 32 4.03 -1.63 6.27
N THR A 33 4.59 -0.47 5.93
CA THR A 33 4.11 0.83 6.45
C THR A 33 4.29 1.88 5.38
N ILE A 34 3.22 2.61 5.09
CA ILE A 34 3.22 3.77 4.20
C ILE A 34 2.84 4.97 5.05
N VAL A 35 3.70 5.97 5.09
CA VAL A 35 3.41 7.26 5.73
C VAL A 35 3.20 8.28 4.63
N THR A 36 2.11 9.03 4.69
CA THR A 36 1.83 10.10 3.74
C THR A 36 1.37 11.38 4.44
N TYR A 37 1.83 12.49 3.92
CA TYR A 37 1.46 13.85 4.32
C TYR A 37 0.61 14.52 3.22
N ASP A 38 0.49 13.87 2.06
CA ASP A 38 -0.14 14.41 0.86
C ASP A 38 -1.65 14.17 0.81
N ILE A 39 -2.21 13.47 1.80
CA ILE A 39 -3.65 13.38 1.98
C ILE A 39 -4.07 14.50 2.95
N THR A 40 -4.62 15.55 2.38
CA THR A 40 -5.01 16.76 3.10
C THR A 40 -6.53 16.89 3.19
N PHE A 41 -6.97 17.63 4.20
CA PHE A 41 -8.38 17.88 4.48
C PHE A 41 -8.58 19.37 4.76
N ASP A 42 -9.79 19.85 4.59
CA ASP A 42 -10.16 21.18 5.08
C ASP A 42 -10.07 21.25 6.58
N VAL A 43 -9.91 22.47 7.10
CA VAL A 43 -9.81 22.71 8.54
C VAL A 43 -11.06 22.15 9.26
N ASN A 44 -10.84 21.32 10.26
CA ASN A 44 -11.88 20.63 11.04
C ASN A 44 -12.85 19.76 10.23
N LYS A 45 -12.46 19.37 8.99
CA LYS A 45 -13.26 18.50 8.13
C LYS A 45 -12.56 17.18 7.85
N ALA A 46 -13.34 16.22 7.38
CA ALA A 46 -12.88 14.94 6.88
C ALA A 46 -13.10 14.78 5.36
N ASP A 47 -13.47 15.88 4.69
CA ASP A 47 -13.61 15.90 3.23
C ASP A 47 -12.22 15.87 2.59
N ILE A 48 -11.96 14.84 1.80
CA ILE A 48 -10.68 14.67 1.10
C ILE A 48 -10.61 15.70 -0.02
N ARG A 49 -9.54 16.47 -0.05
CA ARG A 49 -9.33 17.45 -1.10
C ARG A 49 -8.98 16.79 -2.44
N GLU A 50 -9.34 17.44 -3.53
CA GLU A 50 -9.13 16.88 -4.87
C GLU A 50 -7.65 16.66 -5.18
N GLU A 51 -6.76 17.54 -4.74
CA GLU A 51 -5.31 17.38 -4.89
C GLU A 51 -4.77 16.09 -4.23
N SER A 52 -5.44 15.61 -3.17
CA SER A 52 -5.06 14.36 -2.48
C SER A 52 -5.38 13.10 -3.27
N MET A 53 -6.19 13.20 -4.33
CA MET A 53 -6.56 12.06 -5.15
C MET A 53 -5.39 11.44 -5.89
N VAL A 54 -4.34 12.20 -6.18
CA VAL A 54 -3.09 11.69 -6.77
C VAL A 54 -2.45 10.66 -5.83
N GLU A 55 -2.33 11.02 -4.55
CA GLU A 55 -1.74 10.15 -3.53
C GLU A 55 -2.63 8.94 -3.24
N ILE A 56 -3.95 9.13 -3.15
CA ILE A 56 -4.91 8.03 -2.96
C ILE A 56 -4.84 7.01 -4.10
N ASN A 57 -4.74 7.47 -5.36
CA ASN A 57 -4.57 6.59 -6.51
C ASN A 57 -3.21 5.86 -6.51
N ARG A 58 -2.15 6.52 -6.03
CA ARG A 58 -0.85 5.89 -5.82
C ARG A 58 -0.95 4.75 -4.79
N ILE A 59 -1.60 5.01 -3.66
CA ILE A 59 -1.81 4.00 -2.61
C ILE A 59 -2.66 2.84 -3.14
N LYS A 60 -3.74 3.15 -3.85
CA LYS A 60 -4.57 2.12 -4.51
C LYS A 60 -3.73 1.22 -5.40
N THR A 61 -2.88 1.80 -6.25
CA THR A 61 -1.99 1.03 -7.13
C THR A 61 -1.06 0.10 -6.36
N LEU A 62 -0.48 0.57 -5.24
CA LEU A 62 0.36 -0.26 -4.37
C LEU A 62 -0.44 -1.41 -3.74
N MET A 63 -1.70 -1.16 -3.35
CA MET A 63 -2.57 -2.19 -2.80
C MET A 63 -3.00 -3.23 -3.84
N ASP A 64 -3.23 -2.81 -5.09
CA ASP A 64 -3.55 -3.72 -6.20
C ASP A 64 -2.36 -4.63 -6.54
N GLN A 65 -1.13 -4.11 -6.42
CA GLN A 65 0.10 -4.89 -6.62
C GLN A 65 0.38 -5.89 -5.48
N ASN A 66 -0.26 -5.72 -4.32
CA ASN A 66 -0.10 -6.57 -3.14
C ASN A 66 -1.48 -7.00 -2.61
N PRO A 67 -2.24 -7.82 -3.35
CA PRO A 67 -3.64 -8.13 -3.05
C PRO A 67 -3.84 -8.91 -1.75
N GLU A 68 -2.81 -9.57 -1.25
CA GLU A 68 -2.83 -10.34 -0.01
C GLU A 68 -2.73 -9.48 1.26
N LEU A 69 -2.24 -8.23 1.13
CA LEU A 69 -2.04 -7.37 2.29
C LEU A 69 -3.33 -6.69 2.74
N LYS A 70 -3.51 -6.64 4.04
CA LYS A 70 -4.52 -5.85 4.73
C LYS A 70 -3.85 -4.66 5.40
N TYR A 71 -4.55 -3.55 5.50
CA TYR A 71 -4.00 -2.33 6.09
C TYR A 71 -4.90 -1.74 7.17
N GLU A 72 -4.27 -1.31 8.24
CA GLU A 72 -4.86 -0.37 9.19
C GLU A 72 -4.50 1.05 8.73
N VAL A 73 -5.53 1.85 8.44
CA VAL A 73 -5.39 3.26 8.04
C VAL A 73 -5.50 4.13 9.29
N GLN A 74 -4.40 4.71 9.70
CA GLN A 74 -4.31 5.51 10.93
C GLN A 74 -4.31 7.01 10.61
N GLY A 75 -5.32 7.73 11.11
CA GLY A 75 -5.37 9.19 11.06
C GLY A 75 -4.68 9.80 12.28
N HIS A 76 -3.85 10.80 12.06
CA HIS A 76 -3.16 11.55 13.10
C HIS A 76 -3.44 13.05 13.00
N THR A 77 -3.44 13.74 14.12
CA THR A 77 -3.55 15.20 14.20
C THR A 77 -2.33 15.79 14.89
N ASP A 78 -2.16 17.10 14.78
CA ASP A 78 -1.34 17.87 15.71
C ASP A 78 -2.09 18.07 17.04
N SER A 79 -1.48 18.78 17.97
CA SER A 79 -2.06 19.04 19.30
C SER A 79 -2.97 20.28 19.36
N THR A 80 -3.35 20.86 18.22
CA THR A 80 -4.24 22.04 18.19
C THR A 80 -5.68 21.61 18.47
N GLY A 81 -6.30 22.20 19.48
CA GLY A 81 -7.66 21.87 19.92
C GLY A 81 -7.71 20.87 21.08
N SER A 82 -8.90 20.33 21.36
CA SER A 82 -9.05 19.37 22.46
C SER A 82 -8.67 17.95 22.03
N PRO A 83 -8.11 17.14 22.95
CA PRO A 83 -7.77 15.75 22.67
C PRO A 83 -8.96 14.92 22.15
N GLU A 84 -10.15 15.11 22.73
CA GLU A 84 -11.38 14.40 22.35
C GLU A 84 -11.82 14.77 20.92
N SER A 85 -11.72 16.07 20.59
CA SER A 85 -12.05 16.56 19.25
C SER A 85 -11.06 15.99 18.21
N ASN A 86 -9.77 15.99 18.53
CA ASN A 86 -8.73 15.44 17.67
C ASN A 86 -8.86 13.93 17.48
N GLN A 87 -9.24 13.20 18.51
CA GLN A 87 -9.52 11.77 18.39
C GLN A 87 -10.66 11.51 17.39
N LYS A 88 -11.81 12.18 17.58
CA LYS A 88 -12.96 12.06 16.67
C LYS A 88 -12.64 12.49 15.23
N LEU A 89 -11.87 13.58 15.08
CA LEU A 89 -11.48 14.08 13.76
C LEU A 89 -10.57 13.07 13.03
N SER A 90 -9.61 12.51 13.74
CA SER A 90 -8.69 11.51 13.17
C SER A 90 -9.41 10.22 12.75
N GLU A 91 -10.40 9.76 13.52
CA GLU A 91 -11.25 8.63 13.17
C GLU A 91 -12.05 8.88 11.88
N LYS A 92 -12.72 10.06 11.81
CA LYS A 92 -13.48 10.45 10.61
C LYS A 92 -12.60 10.54 9.37
N ARG A 93 -11.38 11.08 9.50
CA ARG A 93 -10.43 11.21 8.39
C ARG A 93 -9.93 9.83 7.92
N ALA A 94 -9.57 8.96 8.85
CA ALA A 94 -9.20 7.58 8.52
C ALA A 94 -10.35 6.84 7.80
N GLN A 95 -11.57 7.00 8.29
CA GLN A 95 -12.75 6.39 7.68
C GLN A 95 -13.02 6.93 6.28
N ALA A 96 -12.91 8.25 6.07
CA ALA A 96 -13.11 8.85 4.75
C ALA A 96 -12.12 8.31 3.70
N ILE A 97 -10.87 8.04 4.12
CA ILE A 97 -9.87 7.43 3.24
C ILE A 97 -10.21 5.98 2.92
N VAL A 98 -10.63 5.20 3.91
CA VAL A 98 -11.10 3.82 3.72
C VAL A 98 -12.27 3.81 2.75
N ASP A 99 -13.29 4.64 2.96
CA ASP A 99 -14.46 4.73 2.10
C ASP A 99 -14.07 5.08 0.66
N LYS A 100 -13.14 6.01 0.48
CA LYS A 100 -12.63 6.40 -0.85
C LYS A 100 -11.89 5.26 -1.55
N LEU A 101 -11.04 4.53 -0.84
CA LEU A 101 -10.34 3.38 -1.41
C LEU A 101 -11.30 2.25 -1.78
N VAL A 102 -12.35 2.03 -0.99
CA VAL A 102 -13.42 1.05 -1.30
C VAL A 102 -14.21 1.50 -2.53
N GLU A 103 -14.56 2.78 -2.63
CA GLU A 103 -15.21 3.36 -3.82
C GLU A 103 -14.36 3.13 -5.09
N LEU A 104 -13.04 3.20 -4.97
CA LEU A 104 -12.09 2.94 -6.05
C LEU A 104 -11.86 1.44 -6.32
N GLY A 105 -12.51 0.53 -5.61
CA GLY A 105 -12.51 -0.90 -5.86
C GLY A 105 -11.59 -1.74 -4.96
N ILE A 106 -11.03 -1.18 -3.89
CA ILE A 106 -10.33 -1.98 -2.87
C ILE A 106 -11.37 -2.71 -2.01
N ASP A 107 -11.15 -4.00 -1.77
CA ASP A 107 -12.03 -4.78 -0.90
C ASP A 107 -12.03 -4.23 0.53
N ALA A 108 -13.22 -3.92 1.06
CA ALA A 108 -13.39 -3.35 2.40
C ALA A 108 -12.79 -4.24 3.51
N SER A 109 -12.77 -5.57 3.33
CA SER A 109 -12.17 -6.52 4.27
C SER A 109 -10.66 -6.37 4.43
N ARG A 110 -10.02 -5.62 3.53
CA ARG A 110 -8.59 -5.33 3.55
C ARG A 110 -8.23 -4.06 4.32
N LEU A 111 -9.22 -3.28 4.74
CA LEU A 111 -9.02 -1.95 5.32
C LEU A 111 -9.67 -1.84 6.69
N THR A 112 -8.97 -1.21 7.62
CA THR A 112 -9.51 -0.86 8.94
C THR A 112 -9.13 0.58 9.26
N ALA A 113 -10.11 1.43 9.55
CA ALA A 113 -9.87 2.82 9.95
C ALA A 113 -9.60 2.92 11.46
N VAL A 114 -8.57 3.67 11.84
CA VAL A 114 -8.23 3.94 13.26
C VAL A 114 -7.83 5.39 13.43
N GLY A 115 -8.47 6.09 14.36
CA GLY A 115 -8.02 7.41 14.80
C GLY A 115 -6.95 7.29 15.88
N LYS A 116 -5.85 7.98 15.74
CA LYS A 116 -4.78 8.09 16.72
C LYS A 116 -4.77 9.47 17.40
N GLY A 117 -5.62 10.42 16.93
CA GLY A 117 -5.65 11.76 17.46
C GLY A 117 -4.27 12.40 17.51
N GLN A 118 -4.01 13.13 18.56
CA GLN A 118 -2.74 13.79 18.84
C GLN A 118 -1.76 12.98 19.70
N PHE A 119 -2.12 11.74 20.05
CA PHE A 119 -1.41 10.94 21.08
C PHE A 119 -0.17 10.21 20.58
N ALA A 120 0.13 10.29 19.29
CA ALA A 120 1.30 9.67 18.69
C ALA A 120 2.09 10.66 17.82
N PRO A 121 2.61 11.75 18.41
CA PRO A 121 3.39 12.74 17.67
C PRO A 121 4.73 12.14 17.21
N ILE A 122 5.20 12.60 16.06
CA ILE A 122 6.53 12.25 15.51
C ILE A 122 7.45 13.46 15.43
N ALA A 123 6.92 14.66 15.68
CA ALA A 123 7.65 15.91 15.65
C ALA A 123 7.10 16.88 16.72
N ASP A 124 7.83 17.99 16.94
CA ASP A 124 7.48 18.98 17.94
C ASP A 124 6.21 19.76 17.57
N ASN A 125 5.18 19.67 18.41
CA ASN A 125 3.92 20.41 18.24
C ASN A 125 4.04 21.92 18.49
N ASN A 126 5.16 22.41 19.06
CA ASN A 126 5.38 23.84 19.29
C ASN A 126 5.77 24.59 18.00
N THR A 127 6.22 23.89 16.97
CA THR A 127 6.58 24.46 15.67
C THR A 127 5.52 24.14 14.62
N GLU A 128 5.32 25.01 13.62
CA GLU A 128 4.37 24.72 12.53
C GLU A 128 4.87 23.54 11.66
N GLU A 129 6.18 23.46 11.42
CA GLU A 129 6.81 22.37 10.70
C GLU A 129 6.55 21.04 11.40
N GLY A 130 6.70 20.99 12.71
CA GLY A 130 6.44 19.79 13.49
C GLY A 130 4.95 19.42 13.52
N ARG A 131 4.06 20.39 13.67
CA ARG A 131 2.61 20.18 13.56
C ARG A 131 2.23 19.63 12.19
N ALA A 132 2.81 20.16 11.11
CA ALA A 132 2.57 19.67 9.75
C ALA A 132 2.97 18.21 9.60
N GLN A 133 4.09 17.77 10.20
CA GLN A 133 4.51 16.37 10.22
C GLN A 133 3.57 15.49 11.06
N ASN A 134 2.99 16.02 12.12
CA ASN A 134 2.04 15.29 12.96
C ASN A 134 0.68 15.09 12.26
N ARG A 135 0.26 16.02 11.40
CA ARG A 135 -0.94 15.89 10.56
C ARG A 135 -0.68 14.94 9.38
N ARG A 136 -0.76 13.66 9.62
CA ARG A 136 -0.42 12.62 8.63
C ARG A 136 -1.40 11.46 8.63
N VAL A 137 -1.27 10.63 7.60
CA VAL A 137 -1.93 9.31 7.53
C VAL A 137 -0.87 8.22 7.44
N VAL A 138 -1.09 7.14 8.15
CA VAL A 138 -0.19 5.98 8.15
C VAL A 138 -0.99 4.73 7.76
N PHE A 139 -0.51 3.99 6.78
CA PHE A 139 -1.02 2.68 6.44
C PHE A 139 -0.08 1.62 7.00
N VAL A 140 -0.57 0.80 7.92
CA VAL A 140 0.19 -0.28 8.57
C VAL A 140 -0.33 -1.62 8.06
N ALA A 141 0.53 -2.40 7.40
CA ALA A 141 0.17 -3.75 6.97
C ALA A 141 -0.01 -4.67 8.18
N LYS A 142 -1.02 -5.54 8.09
CA LYS A 142 -1.40 -6.55 9.10
C LYS A 142 -1.05 -7.97 8.62
#